data_462212d6586f8985c21ec7ae37bce568
#
_entry.id   462212d6586f8985c21ec7ae37bce568
#
_cell.length_a   1.000
_cell.length_b   1.000
_cell.length_c   1.000
_cell.angle_alpha   90.00
_cell.angle_beta   90.00
_cell.angle_gamma   90.00
#
_symmetry.space_group_name_H-M   'P 1'
#
loop_
_entity.id
_entity.type
_entity.pdbx_description
1 polymer ?
#
loop_
_entity_poly.entity_id
_entity_poly.type
_entity_poly.pdbx_seq_one_letter_code
_entity_poly.pdbx_strand_id
1 'polypeptide(L)'
;MASSLDNSAWLQWMSALLGGASRQTYAATLPPDRFYCVLDELPLHLIPRRHRGSWRSQEDRRQSLYLDPDCILCPAGELPDELVSRQKLLAGFALQGPMAWVRSWPTGNLLPFWLGPQLQEVLQAMSPNEPAPSSVPDSTLSVLAAAGILIPQNRTDQGDRDESVRRTLALFRERGYAPLGDLIHPFHIAALRRYYRYLIRTGAIRLGDGQSALRYVAYNDTVARFFHHDLTAKFSAVAGESLQPSYVYLASYRSGAELKKHTDREQCEFSITLCLDFSPEPALATPWPIRLDTSKGTVTVYQALGEGLAYRGTQLPHYRGPLGEGQTSTSIFFHYVGMDFAGSLD
;
A
#
# COMPACT_ATOMS: atom_id res chain seq x y z
N MET A 1 30.30 31.69 -32.68
CA MET A 1 30.76 30.30 -32.58
C MET A 1 29.99 29.64 -31.45
N ALA A 2 28.91 28.95 -31.79
CA ALA A 2 28.11 28.20 -30.83
C ALA A 2 28.69 26.78 -30.74
N SER A 3 29.17 26.39 -29.56
CA SER A 3 29.68 25.06 -29.28
C SER A 3 28.58 24.04 -29.40
N SER A 4 28.76 23.07 -30.26
CA SER A 4 27.94 21.85 -30.35
C SER A 4 28.04 21.10 -29.01
N LEU A 5 27.03 21.21 -28.18
CA LEU A 5 26.85 20.33 -27.03
C LEU A 5 26.71 18.91 -27.57
N ASP A 6 27.57 18.04 -27.05
CA ASP A 6 27.75 16.65 -27.42
C ASP A 6 26.44 15.86 -27.22
N ASN A 7 25.75 15.58 -28.32
CA ASN A 7 24.53 14.80 -28.39
C ASN A 7 24.72 13.35 -27.86
N SER A 8 25.97 12.88 -27.71
CA SER A 8 26.28 11.52 -27.28
C SER A 8 26.10 11.36 -25.78
N ALA A 9 26.43 12.36 -24.98
CA ALA A 9 26.22 12.35 -23.52
C ALA A 9 24.72 12.40 -23.17
N TRP A 10 23.94 13.16 -23.98
CA TRP A 10 22.48 13.23 -23.80
C TRP A 10 21.80 11.93 -24.19
N LEU A 11 22.25 11.25 -25.22
CA LEU A 11 21.77 9.93 -25.64
C LEU A 11 22.20 8.83 -24.68
N GLN A 12 23.38 8.91 -24.06
CA GLN A 12 23.79 7.98 -23.00
C GLN A 12 22.99 8.20 -21.71
N TRP A 13 22.68 9.45 -21.37
CA TRP A 13 21.83 9.79 -20.22
C TRP A 13 20.38 9.34 -20.44
N MET A 14 19.86 9.53 -21.65
CA MET A 14 18.56 9.01 -22.08
C MET A 14 18.54 7.46 -22.13
N SER A 15 19.65 6.82 -22.52
CA SER A 15 19.76 5.34 -22.51
C SER A 15 19.84 4.76 -21.09
N ALA A 16 20.46 5.49 -20.16
CA ALA A 16 20.42 5.12 -18.73
C ALA A 16 19.02 5.34 -18.12
N LEU A 17 18.28 6.37 -18.56
CA LEU A 17 16.85 6.53 -18.27
C LEU A 17 15.98 5.45 -18.93
N LEU A 18 16.40 4.90 -20.07
CA LEU A 18 15.73 3.83 -20.80
C LEU A 18 15.95 2.44 -20.19
N GLY A 19 16.79 2.30 -19.15
CA GLY A 19 16.71 1.14 -18.22
C GLY A 19 15.31 1.00 -17.61
N GLY A 20 14.52 2.09 -17.53
CA GLY A 20 13.08 2.07 -17.30
C GLY A 20 12.25 1.41 -18.42
N ALA A 21 12.72 1.41 -19.67
CA ALA A 21 11.97 0.86 -20.79
C ALA A 21 11.81 -0.67 -20.70
N SER A 22 12.78 -1.41 -20.16
CA SER A 22 12.66 -2.86 -20.00
C SER A 22 11.69 -3.24 -18.85
N ARG A 23 11.61 -2.42 -17.80
CA ARG A 23 10.69 -2.61 -16.68
C ARG A 23 9.25 -2.31 -17.08
N GLN A 24 9.03 -1.22 -17.81
CA GLN A 24 7.72 -0.90 -18.40
C GLN A 24 7.26 -1.99 -19.37
N THR A 25 8.17 -2.58 -20.11
CA THR A 25 7.89 -3.68 -21.04
C THR A 25 7.44 -4.94 -20.28
N TYR A 26 8.08 -5.28 -19.16
CA TYR A 26 7.67 -6.43 -18.35
C TYR A 26 6.28 -6.23 -17.72
N ALA A 27 5.99 -5.07 -17.13
CA ALA A 27 4.67 -4.75 -16.59
C ALA A 27 3.56 -4.87 -17.66
N ALA A 28 3.87 -4.56 -18.93
CA ALA A 28 2.93 -4.67 -20.04
C ALA A 28 2.63 -6.14 -20.45
N THR A 29 3.43 -7.11 -20.01
CA THR A 29 3.16 -8.55 -20.25
C THR A 29 2.20 -9.15 -19.23
N LEU A 30 1.94 -8.45 -18.12
CA LEU A 30 1.04 -8.90 -17.07
C LEU A 30 -0.40 -8.46 -17.35
N PRO A 31 -1.39 -9.28 -16.99
CA PRO A 31 -2.80 -8.97 -17.23
C PRO A 31 -3.21 -7.69 -16.48
N PRO A 32 -3.72 -6.66 -17.16
CA PRO A 32 -4.02 -5.38 -16.52
C PRO A 32 -5.23 -5.43 -15.57
N ASP A 33 -6.09 -6.44 -15.71
CA ASP A 33 -7.23 -6.74 -14.84
C ASP A 33 -6.85 -7.58 -13.61
N ARG A 34 -5.54 -7.85 -13.43
CA ARG A 34 -4.99 -8.53 -12.26
C ARG A 34 -4.09 -7.59 -11.47
N PHE A 35 -4.01 -7.84 -10.19
CA PHE A 35 -3.09 -7.14 -9.32
C PHE A 35 -1.68 -7.69 -9.48
N TYR A 36 -0.72 -6.79 -9.63
CA TYR A 36 0.71 -7.07 -9.60
C TYR A 36 1.47 -5.85 -9.11
N CYS A 37 2.57 -6.07 -8.40
CA CYS A 37 3.44 -5.04 -7.84
C CYS A 37 4.85 -5.23 -8.40
N VAL A 38 5.13 -4.65 -9.58
CA VAL A 38 6.45 -4.66 -10.18
C VAL A 38 7.34 -3.66 -9.46
N LEU A 39 8.59 -4.05 -9.21
CA LEU A 39 9.59 -3.19 -8.58
C LEU A 39 10.20 -2.24 -9.61
N ASP A 40 9.61 -1.06 -9.69
CA ASP A 40 10.12 0.08 -10.44
C ASP A 40 10.86 1.05 -9.50
N GLU A 41 10.98 2.31 -9.91
CA GLU A 41 11.47 3.38 -9.03
C GLU A 41 10.56 3.54 -7.81
N LEU A 42 11.17 3.76 -6.62
CA LEU A 42 10.42 3.95 -5.38
C LEU A 42 9.47 5.16 -5.50
N PRO A 43 8.15 4.97 -5.33
CA PRO A 43 7.18 6.03 -5.51
C PRO A 43 7.17 6.99 -4.31
N LEU A 44 8.22 7.81 -4.17
CA LEU A 44 8.42 8.73 -3.03
C LEU A 44 7.22 9.67 -2.80
N HIS A 45 6.45 10.00 -3.83
CA HIS A 45 5.26 10.85 -3.72
C HIS A 45 4.12 10.18 -2.93
N LEU A 46 4.11 8.84 -2.88
CA LEU A 46 3.13 8.05 -2.11
C LEU A 46 3.57 7.79 -0.67
N ILE A 47 4.77 8.24 -0.28
CA ILE A 47 5.25 8.16 1.09
C ILE A 47 4.87 9.47 1.79
N PRO A 48 4.11 9.44 2.89
CA PRO A 48 3.81 10.62 3.67
C PRO A 48 5.10 11.38 4.04
N ARG A 49 5.10 12.71 3.94
CA ARG A 49 6.33 13.53 4.12
C ARG A 49 7.06 13.25 5.43
N ARG A 50 6.32 13.01 6.51
CA ARG A 50 6.88 12.69 7.83
C ARG A 50 7.69 11.38 7.85
N HIS A 51 7.45 10.48 6.89
CA HIS A 51 8.12 9.18 6.77
C HIS A 51 9.20 9.15 5.67
N ARG A 52 9.28 10.19 4.83
CA ARG A 52 10.24 10.22 3.71
C ARG A 52 11.69 10.18 4.14
N GLY A 53 11.99 10.69 5.34
CA GLY A 53 13.35 10.67 5.91
C GLY A 53 13.87 9.25 6.12
N SER A 54 13.06 8.37 6.68
CA SER A 54 13.42 6.96 6.91
C SER A 54 13.65 6.19 5.61
N TRP A 55 12.89 6.50 4.54
CA TRP A 55 13.07 5.89 3.23
C TRP A 55 14.30 6.42 2.49
N ARG A 56 14.61 7.73 2.62
CA ARG A 56 15.81 8.34 2.03
C ARG A 56 17.11 7.93 2.72
N SER A 57 17.09 7.70 4.03
CA SER A 57 18.28 7.24 4.76
C SER A 57 18.73 5.84 4.32
N GLN A 58 17.88 5.08 3.61
CA GLN A 58 18.27 3.81 2.97
C GLN A 58 19.09 4.04 1.68
N GLU A 59 18.90 5.17 0.99
CA GLU A 59 19.68 5.53 -0.21
C GLU A 59 21.13 5.94 0.12
N ASP A 60 21.38 6.53 1.31
CA ASP A 60 22.69 7.07 1.72
C ASP A 60 23.64 6.01 2.33
N ARG A 61 23.21 4.76 2.46
CA ARG A 61 24.00 3.74 3.16
C ARG A 61 24.95 3.02 2.20
N ARG A 62 26.22 3.36 2.24
CA ARG A 62 27.37 2.56 1.76
C ARG A 62 27.53 1.25 2.58
N GLN A 63 26.45 0.72 3.14
CA GLN A 63 26.47 -0.55 3.87
C GLN A 63 26.28 -1.68 2.88
N SER A 64 27.00 -2.76 3.08
CA SER A 64 26.78 -4.01 2.34
C SER A 64 25.34 -4.48 2.58
N LEU A 65 24.61 -4.74 1.48
CA LEU A 65 23.26 -5.27 1.49
C LEU A 65 23.31 -6.77 1.23
N TYR A 66 22.50 -7.52 1.90
CA TYR A 66 22.39 -8.98 1.83
C TYR A 66 20.97 -9.39 1.45
N LEU A 67 20.81 -10.50 0.77
CA LEU A 67 19.50 -11.08 0.56
C LEU A 67 18.87 -11.41 1.92
N ASP A 68 17.64 -10.92 2.15
CA ASP A 68 16.90 -11.25 3.38
C ASP A 68 16.67 -12.78 3.43
N PRO A 69 17.15 -13.50 4.46
CA PRO A 69 16.98 -14.94 4.56
C PRO A 69 15.50 -15.36 4.67
N ASP A 70 14.62 -14.45 5.07
CA ASP A 70 13.17 -14.67 5.13
C ASP A 70 12.45 -14.32 3.82
N CYS A 71 13.17 -13.84 2.82
CA CYS A 71 12.63 -13.57 1.48
C CYS A 71 12.53 -14.88 0.69
N ILE A 72 11.31 -15.21 0.24
CA ILE A 72 11.06 -16.42 -0.54
C ILE A 72 10.95 -16.06 -2.02
N LEU A 73 11.86 -16.59 -2.85
CA LEU A 73 11.83 -16.41 -4.30
C LEU A 73 11.06 -17.57 -4.93
N CYS A 74 9.95 -17.25 -5.61
CA CYS A 74 9.11 -18.23 -6.30
C CYS A 74 9.18 -18.05 -7.82
N PRO A 75 9.36 -19.14 -8.58
CA PRO A 75 9.12 -19.15 -10.02
C PRO A 75 7.68 -18.75 -10.37
N ALA A 76 7.45 -18.49 -11.65
CA ALA A 76 6.11 -18.21 -12.18
C ALA A 76 5.13 -19.35 -11.89
N GLY A 77 3.99 -19.04 -11.31
CA GLY A 77 2.94 -19.99 -10.96
C GLY A 77 3.12 -20.73 -9.64
N GLU A 78 4.24 -20.53 -8.94
CA GLU A 78 4.49 -21.13 -7.64
C GLU A 78 4.17 -20.17 -6.50
N LEU A 79 3.78 -20.73 -5.35
CA LEU A 79 3.47 -20.00 -4.12
C LEU A 79 4.30 -20.56 -2.95
N PRO A 80 4.65 -19.71 -1.97
CA PRO A 80 5.17 -20.21 -0.70
C PRO A 80 4.18 -21.18 -0.03
N ASP A 81 4.68 -22.23 0.62
CA ASP A 81 3.87 -23.27 1.26
C ASP A 81 2.83 -22.71 2.22
N GLU A 82 3.18 -21.68 2.99
CA GLU A 82 2.29 -21.01 3.94
C GLU A 82 1.13 -20.26 3.29
N LEU A 83 1.19 -19.98 1.98
CA LEU A 83 0.11 -19.33 1.21
C LEU A 83 -0.77 -20.31 0.44
N VAL A 84 -0.38 -21.56 0.30
CA VAL A 84 -1.17 -22.57 -0.42
C VAL A 84 -2.57 -22.71 0.19
N SER A 85 -2.67 -22.75 1.52
CA SER A 85 -3.97 -22.80 2.22
C SER A 85 -4.81 -21.52 2.07
N ARG A 86 -4.19 -20.39 1.71
CA ARG A 86 -4.81 -19.08 1.51
C ARG A 86 -4.92 -18.69 0.03
N GLN A 87 -4.72 -19.60 -0.90
CA GLN A 87 -4.69 -19.33 -2.34
C GLN A 87 -5.95 -18.57 -2.83
N LYS A 88 -7.11 -18.78 -2.20
CA LYS A 88 -8.34 -18.04 -2.53
C LYS A 88 -8.20 -16.51 -2.38
N LEU A 89 -7.37 -16.03 -1.46
CA LEU A 89 -7.10 -14.60 -1.29
C LEU A 89 -6.24 -14.02 -2.43
N LEU A 90 -5.59 -14.88 -3.21
CA LEU A 90 -4.73 -14.50 -4.33
C LEU A 90 -5.45 -14.59 -5.69
N ALA A 91 -6.75 -14.87 -5.71
CA ALA A 91 -7.52 -15.04 -6.95
C ALA A 91 -7.50 -13.79 -7.87
N GLY A 92 -7.28 -12.60 -7.31
CA GLY A 92 -7.13 -11.34 -8.07
C GLY A 92 -5.71 -11.04 -8.55
N PHE A 93 -4.71 -11.89 -8.24
CA PHE A 93 -3.29 -11.62 -8.48
C PHE A 93 -2.80 -12.25 -9.79
N ALA A 94 -1.81 -11.60 -10.43
CA ALA A 94 -1.15 -12.11 -11.65
C ALA A 94 -0.03 -13.08 -11.27
N LEU A 95 -0.36 -14.35 -10.99
CA LEU A 95 0.60 -15.33 -10.47
C LEU A 95 1.55 -15.93 -11.53
N GLN A 96 1.42 -15.57 -12.81
CA GLN A 96 2.22 -16.12 -13.91
C GLN A 96 3.63 -15.53 -14.05
N GLY A 97 4.01 -14.56 -13.21
CA GLY A 97 5.37 -13.99 -13.19
C GLY A 97 6.18 -14.49 -12.00
N PRO A 98 7.52 -14.45 -12.07
CA PRO A 98 8.36 -14.74 -10.91
C PRO A 98 8.18 -13.68 -9.82
N MET A 99 8.19 -14.11 -8.56
CA MET A 99 7.89 -13.24 -7.42
C MET A 99 8.91 -13.40 -6.29
N ALA A 100 9.18 -12.30 -5.61
CA ALA A 100 9.77 -12.31 -4.28
C ALA A 100 8.66 -12.06 -3.24
N TRP A 101 8.62 -12.91 -2.23
CA TRP A 101 7.70 -12.78 -1.10
C TRP A 101 8.50 -12.32 0.12
N VAL A 102 8.17 -11.14 0.61
CA VAL A 102 8.89 -10.49 1.71
C VAL A 102 8.02 -10.45 2.94
N ARG A 103 8.59 -10.78 4.10
CA ARG A 103 7.83 -10.70 5.36
C ARG A 103 7.58 -9.25 5.75
N SER A 104 6.31 -8.92 5.85
CA SER A 104 5.86 -7.62 6.35
C SER A 104 6.08 -7.57 7.87
N TRP A 105 6.68 -6.50 8.31
CA TRP A 105 6.71 -6.19 9.74
C TRP A 105 5.52 -5.23 10.04
N PRO A 106 4.80 -5.35 11.15
CA PRO A 106 4.91 -6.33 12.24
C PRO A 106 4.08 -7.60 12.06
N THR A 107 3.39 -7.76 10.93
CA THR A 107 2.40 -8.83 10.75
C THR A 107 3.02 -10.21 10.58
N GLY A 108 4.27 -10.28 10.12
CA GLY A 108 4.95 -11.51 9.73
C GLY A 108 4.39 -12.14 8.45
N ASN A 109 3.36 -11.54 7.83
CA ASN A 109 2.74 -12.03 6.60
C ASN A 109 3.63 -11.76 5.39
N LEU A 110 3.47 -12.58 4.35
CA LEU A 110 4.22 -12.45 3.11
C LEU A 110 3.53 -11.47 2.16
N LEU A 111 4.29 -10.49 1.67
CA LEU A 111 3.88 -9.52 0.65
C LEU A 111 4.59 -9.81 -0.68
N PRO A 112 3.86 -9.88 -1.82
CA PRO A 112 4.42 -10.22 -3.11
C PRO A 112 4.99 -9.03 -3.85
N PHE A 113 6.16 -9.22 -4.46
CA PHE A 113 6.75 -8.31 -5.42
C PHE A 113 7.10 -9.07 -6.70
N TRP A 114 6.67 -8.57 -7.85
CA TRP A 114 6.94 -9.18 -9.15
C TRP A 114 8.31 -8.77 -9.64
N LEU A 115 9.11 -9.78 -9.99
CA LEU A 115 10.46 -9.62 -10.48
C LEU A 115 10.46 -9.58 -12.00
N GLY A 116 10.85 -8.46 -12.59
CA GLY A 116 11.20 -8.45 -14.00
C GLY A 116 12.48 -9.30 -14.24
N PRO A 117 12.75 -9.72 -15.49
CA PRO A 117 13.87 -10.60 -15.83
C PRO A 117 15.21 -10.13 -15.26
N GLN A 118 15.50 -8.83 -15.34
CA GLN A 118 16.75 -8.25 -14.82
C GLN A 118 16.91 -8.40 -13.30
N LEU A 119 15.84 -8.17 -12.53
CA LEU A 119 15.89 -8.34 -11.07
C LEU A 119 16.01 -9.81 -10.69
N GLN A 120 15.38 -10.70 -11.44
CA GLN A 120 15.49 -12.13 -11.25
C GLN A 120 16.93 -12.59 -11.47
N GLU A 121 17.60 -12.17 -12.55
CA GLU A 121 19.01 -12.48 -12.82
C GLU A 121 19.92 -11.98 -11.69
N VAL A 122 19.71 -10.74 -11.21
CA VAL A 122 20.48 -10.18 -10.09
C VAL A 122 20.34 -11.05 -8.84
N LEU A 123 19.12 -11.41 -8.48
CA LEU A 123 18.86 -12.19 -7.26
C LEU A 123 19.36 -13.63 -7.38
N GLN A 124 19.29 -14.24 -8.56
CA GLN A 124 19.84 -15.59 -8.82
C GLN A 124 21.37 -15.64 -8.78
N ALA A 125 22.04 -14.52 -9.08
CA ALA A 125 23.49 -14.40 -9.01
C ALA A 125 24.02 -14.12 -7.59
N MET A 126 23.13 -13.87 -6.61
CA MET A 126 23.49 -13.62 -5.22
C MET A 126 23.64 -14.92 -4.44
N SER A 127 24.73 -15.04 -3.69
CA SER A 127 24.93 -16.15 -2.74
C SER A 127 24.34 -15.78 -1.37
N PRO A 128 23.75 -16.75 -0.65
CA PRO A 128 23.32 -16.53 0.73
C PRO A 128 24.48 -16.05 1.61
N ASN A 129 24.23 -15.08 2.47
CA ASN A 129 25.22 -14.48 3.39
C ASN A 129 26.40 -13.73 2.73
N GLU A 130 26.36 -13.51 1.43
CA GLU A 130 27.31 -12.64 0.75
C GLU A 130 26.68 -11.28 0.43
N PRO A 131 27.46 -10.19 0.48
CA PRO A 131 26.95 -8.89 0.11
C PRO A 131 26.59 -8.84 -1.38
N ALA A 132 25.63 -8.00 -1.73
CA ALA A 132 25.24 -7.78 -3.11
C ALA A 132 26.49 -7.43 -3.96
N PRO A 133 26.63 -8.02 -5.17
CA PRO A 133 27.79 -7.78 -6.03
C PRO A 133 27.92 -6.28 -6.39
N SER A 134 29.16 -5.77 -6.41
CA SER A 134 29.47 -4.39 -6.78
C SER A 134 29.12 -4.05 -8.24
N SER A 135 28.84 -5.05 -9.08
CA SER A 135 28.36 -4.89 -10.45
C SER A 135 26.89 -4.51 -10.56
N VAL A 136 26.11 -4.67 -9.47
CA VAL A 136 24.70 -4.32 -9.46
C VAL A 136 24.56 -2.80 -9.31
N PRO A 137 23.78 -2.12 -10.19
CA PRO A 137 23.59 -0.68 -10.10
C PRO A 137 22.97 -0.24 -8.78
N ASP A 138 23.43 0.90 -8.23
CA ASP A 138 22.90 1.46 -6.96
C ASP A 138 21.39 1.68 -7.00
N SER A 139 20.83 2.09 -8.13
CA SER A 139 19.39 2.25 -8.31
C SER A 139 18.62 0.93 -8.12
N THR A 140 19.20 -0.18 -8.59
CA THR A 140 18.64 -1.53 -8.41
C THR A 140 18.73 -1.97 -6.96
N LEU A 141 19.90 -1.76 -6.32
CA LEU A 141 20.09 -2.05 -4.90
C LEU A 141 19.11 -1.26 -4.03
N SER A 142 18.92 0.05 -4.33
CA SER A 142 17.99 0.91 -3.60
C SER A 142 16.54 0.42 -3.70
N VAL A 143 16.09 -0.03 -4.87
CA VAL A 143 14.73 -0.57 -5.07
C VAL A 143 14.55 -1.89 -4.32
N LEU A 144 15.52 -2.81 -4.40
CA LEU A 144 15.47 -4.09 -3.69
C LEU A 144 15.53 -3.91 -2.16
N ALA A 145 16.34 -2.96 -1.68
CA ALA A 145 16.39 -2.61 -0.27
C ALA A 145 15.09 -1.95 0.21
N ALA A 146 14.52 -1.04 -0.59
CA ALA A 146 13.24 -0.42 -0.29
C ALA A 146 12.09 -1.44 -0.21
N ALA A 147 12.13 -2.49 -1.03
CA ALA A 147 11.16 -3.58 -0.98
C ALA A 147 11.41 -4.55 0.21
N GLY A 148 12.56 -4.45 0.88
CA GLY A 148 12.96 -5.38 1.95
C GLY A 148 13.46 -6.72 1.44
N ILE A 149 13.74 -6.86 0.15
CA ILE A 149 14.37 -8.05 -0.45
C ILE A 149 15.84 -8.10 -0.08
N LEU A 150 16.51 -6.94 -0.06
CA LEU A 150 17.85 -6.79 0.47
C LEU A 150 17.81 -6.02 1.79
N ILE A 151 18.58 -6.46 2.76
CA ILE A 151 18.67 -5.87 4.09
C ILE A 151 20.13 -5.61 4.48
N PRO A 152 20.40 -4.59 5.32
CA PRO A 152 21.71 -4.43 5.93
C PRO A 152 21.95 -5.57 6.93
N GLN A 153 23.22 -5.94 7.13
CA GLN A 153 23.61 -7.01 8.06
C GLN A 153 23.09 -6.81 9.50
N ASN A 154 23.07 -5.56 9.95
CA ASN A 154 22.56 -5.18 11.27
C ASN A 154 21.24 -4.41 11.14
N ARG A 155 20.12 -5.12 11.22
CA ARG A 155 18.78 -4.52 11.17
C ARG A 155 18.41 -3.95 12.55
N THR A 156 18.33 -2.62 12.68
CA THR A 156 18.07 -1.92 13.95
C THR A 156 16.67 -1.29 14.06
N ASP A 157 15.81 -1.41 13.04
CA ASP A 157 14.58 -0.63 12.91
C ASP A 157 13.40 -1.10 13.80
N GLN A 158 13.54 -2.20 14.54
CA GLN A 158 12.42 -2.80 15.29
C GLN A 158 11.95 -1.92 16.46
N GLY A 159 12.88 -1.29 17.18
CA GLY A 159 12.56 -0.45 18.33
C GLY A 159 11.71 0.78 17.99
N ASP A 160 12.03 1.45 16.89
CA ASP A 160 11.31 2.66 16.47
C ASP A 160 9.87 2.33 16.01
N ARG A 161 9.69 1.16 15.41
CA ARG A 161 8.39 0.68 14.95
C ARG A 161 7.48 0.31 16.13
N ASP A 162 8.02 -0.36 17.14
CA ASP A 162 7.29 -0.72 18.37
C ASP A 162 6.83 0.52 19.12
N GLU A 163 7.67 1.57 19.18
CA GLU A 163 7.33 2.85 19.79
C GLU A 163 6.21 3.56 19.00
N SER A 164 6.26 3.51 17.68
CA SER A 164 5.21 4.07 16.82
C SER A 164 3.86 3.39 17.06
N VAL A 165 3.82 2.06 17.17
CA VAL A 165 2.60 1.30 17.48
C VAL A 165 2.09 1.64 18.87
N ARG A 166 2.95 1.68 19.90
CA ARG A 166 2.56 2.07 21.27
C ARG A 166 1.95 3.45 21.35
N ARG A 167 2.53 4.43 20.63
CA ARG A 167 2.03 5.81 20.58
C ARG A 167 0.67 5.87 19.89
N THR A 168 0.51 5.13 18.79
CA THR A 168 -0.76 5.07 18.05
C THR A 168 -1.86 4.40 18.88
N LEU A 169 -1.54 3.32 19.61
CA LEU A 169 -2.45 2.66 20.54
C LEU A 169 -2.92 3.62 21.65
N ALA A 170 -2.01 4.39 22.24
CA ALA A 170 -2.36 5.37 23.27
C ALA A 170 -3.35 6.41 22.74
N LEU A 171 -3.11 6.93 21.53
CA LEU A 171 -4.01 7.88 20.86
C LEU A 171 -5.38 7.26 20.57
N PHE A 172 -5.40 6.03 20.06
CA PHE A 172 -6.64 5.34 19.72
C PHE A 172 -7.50 5.05 20.97
N ARG A 173 -6.86 4.63 22.05
CA ARG A 173 -7.56 4.42 23.34
C ARG A 173 -8.12 5.70 23.94
N GLU A 174 -7.35 6.80 23.87
CA GLU A 174 -7.79 8.10 24.42
C GLU A 174 -8.94 8.73 23.60
N ARG A 175 -8.87 8.62 22.26
CA ARG A 175 -9.69 9.44 21.35
C ARG A 175 -10.73 8.65 20.57
N GLY A 176 -10.59 7.32 20.48
CA GLY A 176 -11.38 6.46 19.61
C GLY A 176 -10.97 6.55 18.14
N TYR A 177 -9.92 7.32 17.80
CA TYR A 177 -9.35 7.41 16.46
C TYR A 177 -7.85 7.68 16.51
N ALA A 178 -7.12 7.27 15.47
CA ALA A 178 -5.69 7.57 15.31
C ALA A 178 -5.30 7.59 13.83
N PRO A 179 -4.45 8.53 13.39
CA PRO A 179 -3.85 8.48 12.06
C PRO A 179 -2.85 7.32 11.98
N LEU A 180 -2.86 6.61 10.84
CA LEU A 180 -1.99 5.48 10.57
C LEU A 180 -1.11 5.79 9.36
N GLY A 181 0.21 5.79 9.57
CA GLY A 181 1.19 5.78 8.48
C GLY A 181 1.66 4.36 8.19
N ASP A 182 2.29 4.17 7.03
CA ASP A 182 2.97 2.92 6.64
C ASP A 182 2.10 1.66 6.78
N LEU A 183 0.79 1.80 6.50
CA LEU A 183 -0.16 0.69 6.52
C LEU A 183 0.17 -0.33 5.44
N ILE A 184 0.32 0.15 4.22
CA ILE A 184 0.61 -0.64 3.03
C ILE A 184 1.87 -0.07 2.39
N HIS A 185 2.74 -0.96 1.93
CA HIS A 185 4.01 -0.59 1.32
C HIS A 185 3.80 0.35 0.12
N PRO A 186 4.60 1.42 -0.08
CA PRO A 186 4.41 2.39 -1.17
C PRO A 186 4.33 1.77 -2.56
N PHE A 187 5.11 0.75 -2.86
CA PHE A 187 5.00 0.00 -4.12
C PHE A 187 3.62 -0.64 -4.29
N HIS A 188 3.07 -1.22 -3.22
CA HIS A 188 1.71 -1.80 -3.26
C HIS A 188 0.63 -0.72 -3.36
N ILE A 189 0.81 0.46 -2.74
CA ILE A 189 -0.09 1.61 -2.96
C ILE A 189 -0.10 2.01 -4.44
N ALA A 190 1.06 2.13 -5.08
CA ALA A 190 1.15 2.44 -6.52
C ALA A 190 0.46 1.36 -7.37
N ALA A 191 0.67 0.09 -7.04
CA ALA A 191 0.06 -1.05 -7.71
C ALA A 191 -1.47 -1.07 -7.53
N LEU A 192 -1.98 -0.83 -6.32
CA LEU A 192 -3.43 -0.74 -6.03
C LEU A 192 -4.07 0.42 -6.79
N ARG A 193 -3.43 1.60 -6.84
CA ARG A 193 -3.91 2.74 -7.63
C ARG A 193 -4.07 2.38 -9.10
N ARG A 194 -3.04 1.75 -9.70
CA ARG A 194 -3.08 1.29 -11.09
C ARG A 194 -4.22 0.28 -11.30
N TYR A 195 -4.32 -0.73 -10.45
CA TYR A 195 -5.32 -1.80 -10.52
C TYR A 195 -6.75 -1.24 -10.47
N TYR A 196 -7.08 -0.44 -9.46
CA TYR A 196 -8.43 0.09 -9.32
C TYR A 196 -8.78 1.16 -10.37
N ARG A 197 -7.82 1.97 -10.80
CA ARG A 197 -8.01 2.89 -11.94
C ARG A 197 -8.36 2.13 -13.23
N TYR A 198 -7.72 0.98 -13.44
CA TYR A 198 -8.03 0.12 -14.58
C TYR A 198 -9.45 -0.44 -14.47
N LEU A 199 -9.83 -1.05 -13.36
CA LEU A 199 -11.15 -1.63 -13.15
C LEU A 199 -12.29 -0.59 -13.28
N ILE A 200 -12.08 0.63 -12.76
CA ILE A 200 -13.04 1.73 -12.90
C ILE A 200 -13.19 2.14 -14.36
N ARG A 201 -12.06 2.34 -15.05
CA ARG A 201 -12.06 2.79 -16.46
C ARG A 201 -12.69 1.78 -17.40
N THR A 202 -12.53 0.50 -17.13
CA THR A 202 -13.10 -0.59 -17.96
C THR A 202 -14.54 -0.96 -17.58
N GLY A 203 -15.10 -0.31 -16.55
CA GLY A 203 -16.47 -0.58 -16.09
C GLY A 203 -16.61 -1.88 -15.28
N ALA A 204 -15.51 -2.49 -14.85
CA ALA A 204 -15.53 -3.68 -14.00
C ALA A 204 -16.04 -3.35 -12.57
N ILE A 205 -15.94 -2.11 -12.15
CA ILE A 205 -16.48 -1.62 -10.87
C ILE A 205 -17.76 -0.82 -11.12
N ARG A 206 -18.82 -1.18 -10.42
CA ARG A 206 -20.15 -0.58 -10.58
C ARG A 206 -20.18 0.87 -10.08
N LEU A 207 -20.81 1.76 -10.85
CA LEU A 207 -21.14 3.12 -10.44
C LEU A 207 -22.48 3.17 -9.69
N GLY A 208 -22.48 3.82 -8.56
CA GLY A 208 -23.65 4.02 -7.73
C GLY A 208 -23.99 2.83 -6.82
N ASP A 209 -24.48 3.17 -5.65
CA ASP A 209 -25.07 2.25 -4.66
C ASP A 209 -26.26 2.89 -3.96
N GLY A 210 -26.80 2.25 -2.92
CA GLY A 210 -27.93 2.77 -2.16
C GLY A 210 -27.66 4.07 -1.37
N GLN A 211 -26.39 4.47 -1.23
CA GLN A 211 -26.02 5.69 -0.50
C GLN A 211 -25.64 6.85 -1.42
N SER A 212 -25.03 6.58 -2.58
CA SER A 212 -24.59 7.61 -3.52
C SER A 212 -24.55 7.12 -4.97
N ALA A 213 -25.15 7.87 -5.87
CA ALA A 213 -25.03 7.66 -7.32
C ALA A 213 -23.68 8.13 -7.88
N LEU A 214 -22.87 8.86 -7.10
CA LEU A 214 -21.65 9.52 -7.55
C LEU A 214 -20.37 8.83 -7.05
N ARG A 215 -20.43 7.51 -6.79
CA ARG A 215 -19.23 6.75 -6.43
C ARG A 215 -19.22 5.37 -7.10
N TYR A 216 -18.05 4.93 -7.50
CA TYR A 216 -17.80 3.53 -7.87
C TYR A 216 -17.58 2.72 -6.61
N VAL A 217 -18.09 1.49 -6.56
CA VAL A 217 -18.03 0.67 -5.34
C VAL A 217 -17.63 -0.77 -5.67
N ALA A 218 -16.76 -1.33 -4.85
CA ALA A 218 -16.46 -2.75 -4.84
C ALA A 218 -16.52 -3.28 -3.40
N TYR A 219 -17.19 -4.40 -3.22
CA TYR A 219 -17.40 -5.05 -1.95
C TYR A 219 -16.64 -6.38 -1.93
N ASN A 220 -15.85 -6.61 -0.89
CA ASN A 220 -15.03 -7.81 -0.72
C ASN A 220 -14.18 -8.16 -1.95
N ASP A 221 -13.64 -7.13 -2.65
CA ASP A 221 -12.67 -7.35 -3.72
C ASP A 221 -11.51 -8.22 -3.21
N THR A 222 -11.12 -9.22 -3.98
CA THR A 222 -10.14 -10.24 -3.55
C THR A 222 -8.76 -9.65 -3.24
N VAL A 223 -8.34 -8.62 -3.99
CA VAL A 223 -7.07 -7.93 -3.75
C VAL A 223 -7.14 -7.11 -2.46
N ALA A 224 -8.22 -6.35 -2.25
CA ALA A 224 -8.43 -5.62 -1.02
C ALA A 224 -8.53 -6.56 0.19
N ARG A 225 -9.19 -7.73 0.05
CA ARG A 225 -9.26 -8.76 1.11
C ARG A 225 -7.89 -9.31 1.50
N PHE A 226 -6.98 -9.47 0.56
CA PHE A 226 -5.60 -9.88 0.88
C PHE A 226 -4.96 -8.89 1.87
N PHE A 227 -4.99 -7.60 1.56
CA PHE A 227 -4.46 -6.56 2.46
C PHE A 227 -5.28 -6.43 3.75
N HIS A 228 -6.58 -6.67 3.72
CA HIS A 228 -7.45 -6.69 4.91
C HIS A 228 -6.97 -7.73 5.93
N HIS A 229 -6.71 -8.95 5.47
CA HIS A 229 -6.17 -10.01 6.31
C HIS A 229 -4.73 -9.72 6.77
N ASP A 230 -3.90 -9.13 5.91
CA ASP A 230 -2.54 -8.73 6.26
C ASP A 230 -2.53 -7.69 7.40
N LEU A 231 -3.41 -6.71 7.36
CA LEU A 231 -3.48 -5.63 8.34
C LEU A 231 -4.08 -6.04 9.69
N THR A 232 -4.69 -7.23 9.82
CA THR A 232 -5.42 -7.65 11.03
C THR A 232 -4.56 -7.57 12.28
N ALA A 233 -3.36 -8.17 12.27
CA ALA A 233 -2.47 -8.18 13.44
C ALA A 233 -2.00 -6.77 13.80
N LYS A 234 -1.65 -5.96 12.80
CA LYS A 234 -1.24 -4.55 13.01
C LYS A 234 -2.37 -3.72 13.62
N PHE A 235 -3.59 -3.91 13.13
CA PHE A 235 -4.72 -3.15 13.66
C PHE A 235 -5.17 -3.66 15.03
N SER A 236 -5.11 -4.96 15.31
CA SER A 236 -5.30 -5.50 16.65
C SER A 236 -4.36 -4.86 17.69
N ALA A 237 -3.08 -4.69 17.32
CA ALA A 237 -2.10 -3.99 18.16
C ALA A 237 -2.46 -2.52 18.41
N VAL A 238 -3.00 -1.82 17.40
CA VAL A 238 -3.47 -0.41 17.52
C VAL A 238 -4.76 -0.33 18.32
N ALA A 239 -5.70 -1.25 18.14
CA ALA A 239 -6.96 -1.30 18.90
C ALA A 239 -6.73 -1.70 20.36
N GLY A 240 -5.67 -2.48 20.62
CA GLY A 240 -5.33 -3.02 21.95
C GLY A 240 -6.17 -4.23 22.33
N GLU A 241 -6.76 -4.91 21.36
CA GLU A 241 -7.55 -6.10 21.48
C GLU A 241 -7.48 -6.95 20.22
N SER A 242 -7.79 -8.24 20.34
CA SER A 242 -7.77 -9.15 19.19
C SER A 242 -8.98 -8.90 18.29
N LEU A 243 -8.71 -8.64 17.03
CA LEU A 243 -9.73 -8.35 16.01
C LEU A 243 -9.79 -9.48 14.98
N GLN A 244 -10.94 -9.60 14.33
CA GLN A 244 -11.14 -10.39 13.11
C GLN A 244 -11.67 -9.52 11.98
N PRO A 245 -11.26 -9.77 10.73
CA PRO A 245 -11.75 -9.01 9.59
C PRO A 245 -13.21 -9.35 9.31
N SER A 246 -14.06 -8.34 9.18
CA SER A 246 -15.43 -8.50 8.71
C SER A 246 -15.45 -8.37 7.18
N TYR A 247 -15.58 -7.19 6.63
CA TYR A 247 -15.54 -6.98 5.19
C TYR A 247 -14.69 -5.79 4.79
N VAL A 248 -14.31 -5.74 3.52
CA VAL A 248 -13.56 -4.63 2.93
C VAL A 248 -14.42 -3.98 1.83
N TYR A 249 -14.39 -2.66 1.80
CA TYR A 249 -15.17 -1.85 0.88
C TYR A 249 -14.28 -0.83 0.17
N LEU A 250 -14.35 -0.77 -1.15
CA LEU A 250 -13.71 0.29 -1.92
C LEU A 250 -14.77 1.27 -2.39
N ALA A 251 -14.51 2.55 -2.22
CA ALA A 251 -15.31 3.61 -2.81
C ALA A 251 -14.43 4.63 -3.53
N SER A 252 -14.75 4.89 -4.80
CA SER A 252 -14.13 5.93 -5.61
C SER A 252 -15.17 7.00 -5.95
N TYR A 253 -15.05 8.13 -5.30
CA TYR A 253 -15.98 9.26 -5.35
C TYR A 253 -15.67 10.17 -6.53
N ARG A 254 -16.73 10.71 -7.14
CA ARG A 254 -16.67 11.71 -8.20
C ARG A 254 -17.05 13.10 -7.67
N SER A 255 -16.76 14.13 -8.45
CA SER A 255 -17.16 15.52 -8.14
C SER A 255 -18.61 15.62 -7.67
N GLY A 256 -18.85 16.37 -6.61
CA GLY A 256 -20.15 16.55 -5.98
C GLY A 256 -20.59 15.43 -5.05
N ALA A 257 -19.87 14.28 -5.03
CA ALA A 257 -20.16 13.21 -4.08
C ALA A 257 -19.90 13.68 -2.65
N GLU A 258 -20.73 13.24 -1.72
CA GLU A 258 -20.59 13.48 -0.29
C GLU A 258 -20.74 12.18 0.49
N LEU A 259 -20.21 12.15 1.70
CA LEU A 259 -20.50 11.12 2.68
C LEU A 259 -21.33 11.77 3.81
N LYS A 260 -22.62 11.49 3.84
CA LYS A 260 -23.51 12.03 4.88
C LYS A 260 -23.07 11.59 6.27
N LYS A 261 -23.34 12.42 7.27
CA LYS A 261 -23.03 12.09 8.66
C LYS A 261 -23.78 10.82 9.08
N HIS A 262 -23.02 9.84 9.56
CA HIS A 262 -23.51 8.54 10.03
C HIS A 262 -22.52 7.91 11.02
N THR A 263 -22.96 6.94 11.74
CA THR A 263 -22.14 5.91 12.37
C THR A 263 -22.22 4.65 11.54
N ASP A 264 -21.19 3.83 11.58
CA ASP A 264 -21.15 2.56 10.88
C ASP A 264 -22.09 1.54 11.52
N ARG A 265 -22.41 0.49 10.77
CA ARG A 265 -23.13 -0.69 11.26
C ARG A 265 -22.24 -1.57 12.13
N GLU A 266 -22.81 -2.53 12.85
CA GLU A 266 -22.11 -3.37 13.82
C GLU A 266 -20.88 -4.10 13.27
N GLN A 267 -20.89 -4.52 11.99
CA GLN A 267 -19.75 -5.16 11.34
C GLN A 267 -18.54 -4.23 11.15
N CYS A 268 -18.67 -2.94 11.42
CA CYS A 268 -17.64 -1.92 11.29
C CYS A 268 -17.28 -1.32 12.65
N GLU A 269 -17.25 -2.13 13.69
CA GLU A 269 -16.91 -1.69 15.05
C GLU A 269 -15.59 -0.94 15.06
N PHE A 270 -14.61 -1.50 14.38
CA PHE A 270 -13.30 -0.89 14.12
C PHE A 270 -13.09 -0.73 12.64
N SER A 271 -12.76 0.47 12.21
CA SER A 271 -12.59 0.80 10.80
C SER A 271 -11.25 1.46 10.52
N ILE A 272 -10.65 1.14 9.38
CA ILE A 272 -9.57 1.91 8.80
C ILE A 272 -10.05 2.46 7.46
N THR A 273 -10.02 3.79 7.27
CA THR A 273 -10.14 4.39 5.95
C THR A 273 -8.74 4.72 5.42
N LEU A 274 -8.34 4.06 4.33
CA LEU A 274 -7.08 4.30 3.63
C LEU A 274 -7.32 5.23 2.46
N CYS A 275 -6.62 6.37 2.42
CA CYS A 275 -6.62 7.26 1.24
C CYS A 275 -5.73 6.65 0.15
N LEU A 276 -6.35 6.01 -0.84
CA LEU A 276 -5.62 5.32 -1.89
C LEU A 276 -5.24 6.24 -3.06
N ASP A 277 -6.20 7.03 -3.54
CA ASP A 277 -6.01 7.85 -4.73
C ASP A 277 -6.79 9.15 -4.66
N PHE A 278 -6.27 10.19 -5.30
CA PHE A 278 -6.92 11.48 -5.44
C PHE A 278 -6.47 12.15 -6.74
N SER A 279 -7.41 12.77 -7.44
CA SER A 279 -7.10 13.53 -8.66
C SER A 279 -7.80 14.90 -8.59
N PRO A 280 -7.10 16.01 -8.93
CA PRO A 280 -5.66 16.10 -9.22
C PRO A 280 -4.81 15.66 -8.04
N GLU A 281 -3.62 15.08 -8.31
CA GLU A 281 -2.76 14.55 -7.24
C GLU A 281 -2.28 15.67 -6.30
N PRO A 282 -2.51 15.56 -4.98
CA PRO A 282 -2.18 16.61 -4.04
C PRO A 282 -0.69 16.62 -3.71
N ALA A 283 -0.12 17.80 -3.48
CA ALA A 283 1.29 17.91 -3.08
C ALA A 283 1.57 17.36 -1.68
N LEU A 284 0.59 17.37 -0.78
CA LEU A 284 0.69 16.96 0.63
C LEU A 284 -0.43 16.03 1.04
N ALA A 285 -1.54 16.60 1.47
CA ALA A 285 -2.75 15.90 1.87
C ALA A 285 -3.89 16.24 0.92
N THR A 286 -4.86 15.35 0.80
CA THR A 286 -6.02 15.58 -0.04
C THR A 286 -6.86 16.72 0.51
N PRO A 287 -7.41 17.60 -0.33
CA PRO A 287 -8.25 18.73 0.12
C PRO A 287 -9.65 18.31 0.57
N TRP A 288 -9.96 17.02 0.58
CA TRP A 288 -11.25 16.45 0.94
C TRP A 288 -11.17 15.65 2.25
N PRO A 289 -11.26 16.35 3.41
CA PRO A 289 -11.05 15.73 4.71
C PRO A 289 -12.23 14.85 5.14
N ILE A 290 -11.95 13.90 6.00
CA ILE A 290 -12.95 13.23 6.82
C ILE A 290 -13.12 14.02 8.12
N ARG A 291 -14.37 14.18 8.59
CA ARG A 291 -14.71 14.77 9.87
C ARG A 291 -15.27 13.71 10.79
N LEU A 292 -14.87 13.77 12.05
CA LEU A 292 -15.35 12.88 13.11
C LEU A 292 -15.91 13.75 14.24
N ASP A 293 -17.12 13.45 14.68
CA ASP A 293 -17.68 14.09 15.88
C ASP A 293 -17.27 13.29 17.10
N THR A 294 -16.54 13.94 17.99
CA THR A 294 -16.06 13.38 19.25
C THR A 294 -16.73 14.09 20.42
N SER A 295 -16.59 13.57 21.63
CA SER A 295 -17.04 14.22 22.86
C SER A 295 -16.41 15.59 23.11
N LYS A 296 -15.25 15.88 22.45
CA LYS A 296 -14.52 17.15 22.56
C LYS A 296 -14.79 18.09 21.36
N GLY A 297 -15.73 17.74 20.48
CA GLY A 297 -16.09 18.50 19.27
C GLY A 297 -15.71 17.79 17.97
N THR A 298 -15.94 18.46 16.85
CA THR A 298 -15.64 17.93 15.51
C THR A 298 -14.15 18.04 15.19
N VAL A 299 -13.56 16.91 14.82
CA VAL A 299 -12.17 16.82 14.36
C VAL A 299 -12.16 16.69 12.84
N THR A 300 -11.31 17.46 12.16
CA THR A 300 -11.11 17.42 10.71
C THR A 300 -9.77 16.79 10.40
N VAL A 301 -9.76 15.68 9.65
CA VAL A 301 -8.56 14.93 9.31
C VAL A 301 -8.31 14.96 7.80
N TYR A 302 -7.18 15.54 7.42
CA TYR A 302 -6.67 15.53 6.05
C TYR A 302 -5.66 14.39 5.89
N GLN A 303 -5.93 13.48 4.95
CA GLN A 303 -5.09 12.32 4.70
C GLN A 303 -4.19 12.57 3.47
N ALA A 304 -2.93 12.23 3.54
CA ALA A 304 -2.08 12.08 2.37
C ALA A 304 -2.37 10.74 1.65
N LEU A 305 -1.92 10.61 0.41
CA LEU A 305 -1.98 9.32 -0.29
C LEU A 305 -1.18 8.27 0.50
N GLY A 306 -1.75 7.09 0.68
CA GLY A 306 -1.18 6.01 1.48
C GLY A 306 -1.39 6.14 2.99
N GLU A 307 -1.97 7.24 3.48
CA GLU A 307 -2.33 7.37 4.90
C GLU A 307 -3.68 6.74 5.22
N GLY A 308 -3.73 6.07 6.37
CA GLY A 308 -4.94 5.56 6.96
C GLY A 308 -5.42 6.42 8.15
N LEU A 309 -6.69 6.28 8.47
CA LEU A 309 -7.28 6.74 9.73
C LEU A 309 -8.01 5.57 10.34
N ALA A 310 -7.57 5.13 11.52
CA ALA A 310 -8.30 4.18 12.36
C ALA A 310 -9.35 4.93 13.17
N TYR A 311 -10.55 4.35 13.32
CA TYR A 311 -11.60 4.92 14.17
C TYR A 311 -12.60 3.84 14.61
N ARG A 312 -13.30 4.11 15.73
CA ARG A 312 -14.42 3.29 16.21
C ARG A 312 -15.66 3.65 15.40
N GLY A 313 -15.95 2.86 14.36
CA GLY A 313 -16.97 3.19 13.37
C GLY A 313 -18.38 3.29 13.93
N THR A 314 -18.74 2.40 14.86
CA THR A 314 -20.05 2.38 15.50
C THR A 314 -20.25 3.50 16.54
N GLN A 315 -19.16 4.14 17.01
CA GLN A 315 -19.20 5.11 18.10
C GLN A 315 -18.99 6.55 17.63
N LEU A 316 -18.21 6.77 16.58
CA LEU A 316 -17.85 8.11 16.11
C LEU A 316 -18.64 8.46 14.85
N PRO A 317 -19.63 9.38 14.94
CA PRO A 317 -20.27 9.91 13.75
C PRO A 317 -19.24 10.55 12.83
N HIS A 318 -19.26 10.18 11.55
CA HIS A 318 -18.28 10.68 10.60
C HIS A 318 -18.89 11.00 9.26
N TYR A 319 -18.24 11.91 8.51
CA TYR A 319 -18.76 12.44 7.26
C TYR A 319 -17.72 13.17 6.44
N ARG A 320 -18.04 13.39 5.16
CA ARG A 320 -17.28 14.26 4.25
C ARG A 320 -18.26 15.16 3.51
N GLY A 321 -17.95 16.44 3.39
CA GLY A 321 -18.71 17.37 2.56
C GLY A 321 -18.59 17.06 1.08
N PRO A 322 -19.27 17.82 0.20
CA PRO A 322 -19.19 17.62 -1.24
C PRO A 322 -17.74 17.66 -1.76
N LEU A 323 -17.39 16.69 -2.61
CA LEU A 323 -16.10 16.65 -3.30
C LEU A 323 -16.09 17.74 -4.38
N GLY A 324 -15.00 18.48 -4.46
CA GLY A 324 -14.86 19.62 -5.37
C GLY A 324 -15.00 19.25 -6.85
N GLU A 325 -15.30 20.26 -7.65
CA GLU A 325 -15.42 20.10 -9.11
C GLU A 325 -14.11 19.61 -9.72
N GLY A 326 -14.18 18.69 -10.69
CA GLY A 326 -13.03 18.07 -11.35
C GLY A 326 -12.21 17.12 -10.47
N GLN A 327 -12.62 16.92 -9.20
CA GLN A 327 -11.91 16.04 -8.28
C GLN A 327 -12.49 14.64 -8.26
N THR A 328 -11.59 13.66 -8.00
CA THR A 328 -11.96 12.28 -7.65
C THR A 328 -11.17 11.83 -6.42
N SER A 329 -11.76 10.97 -5.60
CA SER A 329 -11.12 10.43 -4.41
C SER A 329 -11.45 8.95 -4.24
N THR A 330 -10.43 8.11 -4.10
CA THR A 330 -10.60 6.67 -3.87
C THR A 330 -10.07 6.29 -2.51
N SER A 331 -10.90 5.60 -1.73
CA SER A 331 -10.54 5.05 -0.43
C SER A 331 -10.86 3.57 -0.36
N ILE A 332 -10.05 2.82 0.41
CA ILE A 332 -10.38 1.47 0.85
C ILE A 332 -10.73 1.54 2.33
N PHE A 333 -11.84 0.90 2.69
CA PHE A 333 -12.32 0.80 4.06
C PHE A 333 -12.15 -0.64 4.51
N PHE A 334 -11.31 -0.86 5.52
CA PHE A 334 -11.09 -2.15 6.15
C PHE A 334 -11.85 -2.18 7.46
N HIS A 335 -12.83 -3.09 7.56
CA HIS A 335 -13.70 -3.18 8.73
C HIS A 335 -13.39 -4.43 9.54
N TYR A 336 -13.43 -4.27 10.85
CA TYR A 336 -13.08 -5.32 11.81
C TYR A 336 -14.07 -5.30 12.97
N VAL A 337 -14.15 -6.44 13.63
CA VAL A 337 -14.92 -6.65 14.87
C VAL A 337 -14.08 -7.39 15.89
N GLY A 338 -14.48 -7.34 17.15
CA GLY A 338 -13.88 -8.16 18.20
C GLY A 338 -14.03 -9.66 17.91
N MET A 339 -13.20 -10.49 18.53
CA MET A 339 -13.25 -11.96 18.34
C MET A 339 -14.53 -12.59 18.90
N ASP A 340 -15.24 -11.89 19.77
CA ASP A 340 -16.50 -12.29 20.40
C ASP A 340 -17.75 -11.86 19.61
N PHE A 341 -17.57 -11.20 18.48
CA PHE A 341 -18.68 -10.77 17.63
C PHE A 341 -19.46 -11.98 17.09
N ALA A 342 -20.75 -12.03 17.43
CA ALA A 342 -21.63 -13.16 17.09
C ALA A 342 -22.48 -12.92 15.82
N GLY A 343 -22.42 -11.74 15.21
CA GLY A 343 -23.16 -11.39 14.01
C GLY A 343 -22.54 -11.96 12.74
N SER A 344 -23.21 -11.76 11.60
CA SER A 344 -22.61 -12.04 10.29
C SER A 344 -21.46 -11.10 10.02
N LEU A 345 -20.36 -11.61 9.46
CA LEU A 345 -19.19 -10.80 9.10
C LEU A 345 -19.37 -10.06 7.75
N ASP A 346 -20.40 -10.41 6.98
CA ASP A 346 -20.71 -9.83 5.66
C ASP A 346 -21.94 -8.93 5.71
#